data_63af391116bc3ce430dd256892db8df7
#
_entry.id   63af391116bc3ce430dd256892db8df7
#
_cell.length_a   1.000
_cell.length_b   1.000
_cell.length_c   1.000
_cell.angle_alpha   90.00
_cell.angle_beta   90.00
_cell.angle_gamma   90.00
#
_symmetry.space_group_name_H-M   'P 1'
#
loop_
_entity.id
_entity.type
_entity.pdbx_description
1 polymer ?
#
loop_
_entity_poly.entity_id
_entity_poly.type
_entity_poly.pdbx_seq_one_letter_code
_entity_poly.pdbx_strand_id
1 'polypeptide(L)'
;MTSRYIPQLSFSFYRHRTIRADFSGGQITSDAGLLPLRAFDQRHGLTRSLAERVCDDRDDTRVSHPGLSLFRQRLYQIIAGYEDANDADRLRHDPAFQILADQPLGAPLGSQPTLSRWENSPAPRDLLKLQDALLDWFVKICGEQVRKRGEILLDVDSTDDPTYGQQQLSFFNAGYNQHMYHPLLIFERHTGCLLAARLRRGTAASNARIIPLLLRIVPRLQREFPKARIKLRADAGFALPLLYEFCEFFGIQYVIGIAANSRLQEKAQRLQRRLARRYRRTGHPQRSFSSFRYRAYSWSHQRRICYKAEHTESGTNVRFLVTNLKGRSRSVFAFYNDRGECENRIEEFKNGFAADRLSCHRFRANAFRLLLHSFAYNLVNLFRLQLPSSLRSAQIETLRIQLFKIGARIRETARCIRIHLASGWPFQDLFQAASLCNSS
;
A
#
# COMPACT_ATOMS: atom_id res chain seq x y z
N MET A 1 27.13 38.00 -24.28
CA MET A 1 26.95 36.67 -23.58
C MET A 1 28.09 36.57 -22.58
N THR A 2 27.84 36.86 -21.33
CA THR A 2 28.85 36.71 -20.25
C THR A 2 29.04 35.23 -19.98
N SER A 3 30.19 34.70 -20.35
CA SER A 3 30.62 33.34 -19.98
C SER A 3 30.57 33.20 -18.44
N ARG A 4 29.58 32.51 -17.92
CA ARG A 4 29.58 32.12 -16.49
C ARG A 4 30.78 31.22 -16.24
N TYR A 5 31.74 31.72 -15.49
CA TYR A 5 32.85 30.93 -14.99
C TYR A 5 32.29 29.81 -14.11
N ILE A 6 32.38 28.55 -14.58
CA ILE A 6 32.00 27.36 -13.81
C ILE A 6 33.24 26.96 -13.03
N PRO A 7 33.24 27.08 -11.69
CA PRO A 7 34.40 26.70 -10.89
C PRO A 7 34.66 25.18 -11.04
N GLN A 8 35.87 24.83 -11.40
CA GLN A 8 36.34 23.46 -11.49
C GLN A 8 36.91 23.02 -10.15
N LEU A 9 36.36 21.95 -9.57
CA LEU A 9 36.84 21.32 -8.36
C LEU A 9 37.94 20.31 -8.70
N SER A 10 39.02 20.27 -7.90
CA SER A 10 40.13 19.33 -8.08
C SER A 10 40.32 18.48 -6.82
N PHE A 11 40.54 17.17 -7.01
CA PHE A 11 40.76 16.19 -5.94
C PHE A 11 42.01 15.39 -6.24
N SER A 12 42.85 15.13 -5.22
CA SER A 12 44.18 14.49 -5.35
C SER A 12 44.27 13.11 -4.71
N PHE A 13 43.16 12.50 -4.27
CA PHE A 13 43.15 11.20 -3.60
C PHE A 13 43.38 10.00 -4.54
N TYR A 14 43.34 10.22 -5.86
CA TYR A 14 43.57 9.15 -6.85
C TYR A 14 45.01 9.13 -7.32
N ARG A 15 45.66 7.95 -7.24
CA ARG A 15 47.06 7.80 -7.66
C ARG A 15 47.27 8.13 -9.13
N HIS A 16 48.29 8.90 -9.45
CA HIS A 16 48.75 9.21 -10.80
C HIS A 16 47.84 10.09 -11.67
N ARG A 17 46.64 10.52 -11.20
CA ARG A 17 45.77 11.41 -11.94
C ARG A 17 45.00 12.36 -11.03
N THR A 18 44.93 13.62 -11.38
CA THR A 18 44.07 14.61 -10.71
C THR A 18 42.64 14.39 -11.17
N ILE A 19 41.69 14.26 -10.24
CA ILE A 19 40.23 14.23 -10.54
C ILE A 19 39.76 15.67 -10.61
N ARG A 20 39.05 16.01 -11.69
CA ARG A 20 38.41 17.31 -11.87
C ARG A 20 36.91 17.12 -12.00
N ALA A 21 36.13 17.96 -11.33
CA ALA A 21 34.68 17.93 -11.39
C ALA A 21 34.13 19.35 -11.56
N ASP A 22 33.08 19.48 -12.37
CA ASP A 22 32.36 20.72 -12.58
C ASP A 22 30.88 20.45 -12.86
N PHE A 23 30.07 21.48 -12.93
CA PHE A 23 28.64 21.41 -13.20
C PHE A 23 28.28 21.67 -14.69
N SER A 24 29.13 21.20 -15.62
CA SER A 24 28.93 21.35 -17.06
C SER A 24 28.23 20.15 -17.74
N GLY A 25 27.77 19.16 -16.95
CA GLY A 25 27.21 17.91 -17.46
C GLY A 25 25.89 18.02 -18.24
N GLY A 26 25.21 19.17 -18.16
CA GLY A 26 23.90 19.39 -18.79
C GLY A 26 22.74 18.89 -17.96
N GLN A 27 21.61 18.59 -18.60
CA GLN A 27 20.41 18.07 -17.94
C GLN A 27 20.59 16.58 -17.61
N ILE A 28 20.86 16.29 -16.38
CA ILE A 28 21.07 14.92 -15.85
C ILE A 28 20.03 14.67 -14.77
N THR A 29 19.52 13.44 -14.74
CA THR A 29 18.64 12.91 -13.70
C THR A 29 19.18 11.57 -13.17
N SER A 30 18.78 11.21 -11.95
CA SER A 30 19.00 9.87 -11.37
C SER A 30 17.80 8.94 -11.53
N ASP A 31 16.67 9.42 -12.02
CA ASP A 31 15.35 8.77 -11.91
C ASP A 31 14.72 8.43 -13.27
N ALA A 32 15.53 8.35 -14.34
CA ALA A 32 15.05 8.05 -15.69
C ALA A 32 14.42 6.65 -15.83
N GLY A 33 14.71 5.75 -14.91
CA GLY A 33 14.11 4.41 -14.88
C GLY A 33 12.61 4.37 -14.56
N LEU A 34 11.99 5.50 -14.20
CA LEU A 34 10.54 5.60 -14.00
C LEU A 34 9.72 5.66 -15.31
N LEU A 35 10.37 5.80 -16.46
CA LEU A 35 9.69 5.91 -17.76
C LEU A 35 8.78 4.72 -18.11
N PRO A 36 9.16 3.45 -17.90
CA PRO A 36 8.25 2.32 -18.14
C PRO A 36 7.00 2.37 -17.26
N LEU A 37 7.15 2.76 -15.99
CA LEU A 37 6.02 2.95 -15.09
C LEU A 37 5.10 4.09 -15.56
N ARG A 38 5.66 5.19 -16.10
CA ARG A 38 4.88 6.29 -16.68
C ARG A 38 4.14 5.87 -17.94
N ALA A 39 4.77 5.04 -18.79
CA ALA A 39 4.12 4.47 -19.97
C ALA A 39 2.94 3.57 -19.57
N PHE A 40 3.11 2.73 -18.54
CA PHE A 40 2.05 1.93 -17.95
C PHE A 40 0.88 2.78 -17.43
N ASP A 41 1.18 3.83 -16.64
CA ASP A 41 0.18 4.80 -16.17
C ASP A 41 -0.57 5.45 -17.34
N GLN A 42 0.15 5.87 -18.38
CA GLN A 42 -0.45 6.52 -19.56
C GLN A 42 -1.40 5.59 -20.30
N ARG A 43 -0.99 4.33 -20.54
CA ARG A 43 -1.81 3.31 -21.20
C ARG A 43 -3.13 3.09 -20.47
N HIS A 44 -3.06 3.00 -19.16
CA HIS A 44 -4.23 2.69 -18.35
C HIS A 44 -4.98 3.94 -17.85
N GLY A 45 -4.45 5.15 -18.07
CA GLY A 45 -5.07 6.40 -17.64
C GLY A 45 -5.25 6.50 -16.12
N LEU A 46 -4.35 5.88 -15.33
CA LEU A 46 -4.56 5.73 -13.88
C LEU A 46 -4.51 7.07 -13.16
N THR A 47 -3.41 7.83 -13.31
CA THR A 47 -3.28 9.15 -12.68
C THR A 47 -4.29 10.16 -13.23
N ARG A 48 -4.65 10.09 -14.51
CA ARG A 48 -5.70 10.93 -15.11
C ARG A 48 -7.04 10.71 -14.41
N SER A 49 -7.39 9.46 -14.14
CA SER A 49 -8.62 9.12 -13.43
C SER A 49 -8.70 9.70 -12.01
N LEU A 50 -7.57 10.01 -11.37
CA LEU A 50 -7.53 10.68 -10.07
C LEU A 50 -7.82 12.18 -10.20
N ALA A 51 -7.19 12.84 -11.17
CA ALA A 51 -7.39 14.27 -11.41
C ALA A 51 -8.86 14.58 -11.73
N GLU A 52 -9.52 13.73 -12.50
CA GLU A 52 -10.95 13.87 -12.85
C GLU A 52 -11.91 13.73 -11.65
N ARG A 53 -11.43 13.22 -10.52
CA ARG A 53 -12.25 13.02 -9.31
C ARG A 53 -12.17 14.16 -8.29
N VAL A 54 -11.18 14.99 -8.40
CA VAL A 54 -10.97 16.14 -7.52
C VAL A 54 -11.46 17.38 -8.24
N CYS A 55 -12.40 18.09 -7.62
CA CYS A 55 -12.83 19.39 -8.15
C CYS A 55 -11.68 20.38 -8.00
N ASP A 56 -11.28 20.99 -9.09
CA ASP A 56 -10.28 22.06 -9.09
C ASP A 56 -11.03 23.39 -9.29
N ASP A 57 -11.36 24.05 -8.18
CA ASP A 57 -12.10 25.31 -8.19
C ASP A 57 -11.18 26.52 -8.48
N ARG A 58 -9.93 26.29 -8.89
CA ARG A 58 -8.98 27.36 -9.26
C ARG A 58 -9.33 27.92 -10.64
N ASP A 59 -9.05 29.19 -10.83
CA ASP A 59 -9.18 29.87 -12.11
C ASP A 59 -8.18 29.29 -13.13
N ASP A 60 -8.67 28.62 -14.16
CA ASP A 60 -7.84 27.93 -15.16
C ASP A 60 -6.84 28.86 -15.84
N THR A 61 -7.15 30.17 -15.97
CA THR A 61 -6.26 31.15 -16.57
C THR A 61 -5.04 31.50 -15.71
N ARG A 62 -5.10 31.15 -14.41
CA ARG A 62 -4.06 31.42 -13.41
C ARG A 62 -3.39 30.15 -12.88
N VAL A 63 -3.80 28.98 -13.37
CA VAL A 63 -3.24 27.69 -12.92
C VAL A 63 -1.95 27.37 -13.67
N SER A 64 -0.80 27.59 -13.02
CA SER A 64 0.51 27.18 -13.56
C SER A 64 0.73 25.66 -13.49
N HIS A 65 0.10 24.97 -12.55
CA HIS A 65 0.25 23.53 -12.33
C HIS A 65 -1.13 22.87 -12.25
N PRO A 66 -1.59 22.23 -13.35
CA PRO A 66 -2.86 21.48 -13.39
C PRO A 66 -2.87 20.34 -12.36
N GLY A 67 -4.06 19.98 -11.87
CA GLY A 67 -4.23 18.91 -10.88
C GLY A 67 -3.57 17.60 -11.29
N LEU A 68 -3.65 17.21 -12.57
CA LEU A 68 -2.98 16.02 -13.10
C LEU A 68 -1.45 16.09 -12.96
N SER A 69 -0.85 17.23 -13.24
CA SER A 69 0.60 17.43 -13.07
C SER A 69 1.01 17.29 -11.61
N LEU A 70 0.22 17.88 -10.68
CA LEU A 70 0.49 17.77 -9.24
C LEU A 70 0.32 16.33 -8.73
N PHE A 71 -0.71 15.58 -9.18
CA PHE A 71 -0.85 14.15 -8.86
C PHE A 71 0.38 13.37 -9.32
N ARG A 72 0.79 13.52 -10.59
CA ARG A 72 1.95 12.84 -11.14
C ARG A 72 3.23 13.22 -10.41
N GLN A 73 3.49 14.51 -10.26
CA GLN A 73 4.66 14.97 -9.50
C GLN A 73 4.73 14.28 -8.14
N ARG A 74 3.64 14.29 -7.39
CA ARG A 74 3.63 13.77 -6.02
C ARG A 74 3.75 12.25 -5.97
N LEU A 75 3.03 11.53 -6.83
CA LEU A 75 3.07 10.07 -6.89
C LEU A 75 4.45 9.55 -7.30
N TYR A 76 5.03 10.11 -8.36
CA TYR A 76 6.35 9.70 -8.82
C TYR A 76 7.46 10.05 -7.83
N GLN A 77 7.35 11.16 -7.09
CA GLN A 77 8.26 11.49 -6.00
C GLN A 77 8.18 10.43 -4.89
N ILE A 78 7.00 10.08 -4.42
CA ILE A 78 6.81 9.03 -3.40
C ILE A 78 7.40 7.69 -3.90
N ILE A 79 7.12 7.30 -5.13
CA ILE A 79 7.63 6.07 -5.73
C ILE A 79 9.16 6.07 -5.79
N ALA A 80 9.76 7.19 -6.14
CA ALA A 80 11.21 7.35 -6.21
C ALA A 80 11.90 7.43 -4.83
N GLY A 81 11.12 7.51 -3.72
CA GLY A 81 11.65 7.61 -2.35
C GLY A 81 11.85 9.03 -1.88
N TYR A 82 11.15 9.99 -2.47
CA TYR A 82 11.10 11.40 -2.06
C TYR A 82 9.70 11.72 -1.50
N GLU A 83 9.41 11.13 -0.37
CA GLU A 83 8.07 11.20 0.26
C GLU A 83 7.79 12.54 0.93
N ASP A 84 8.83 13.32 1.29
CA ASP A 84 8.63 14.62 1.90
C ASP A 84 8.23 15.67 0.83
N ALA A 85 7.24 16.51 1.17
CA ALA A 85 6.87 17.61 0.30
C ALA A 85 8.01 18.65 0.12
N ASN A 86 8.96 18.72 1.05
CA ASN A 86 10.14 19.58 0.95
C ASN A 86 11.08 19.18 -0.20
N ASP A 87 11.10 17.91 -0.58
CA ASP A 87 11.90 17.44 -1.71
C ASP A 87 11.43 18.04 -3.04
N ALA A 88 10.18 18.50 -3.10
CA ALA A 88 9.65 19.16 -4.30
C ALA A 88 10.47 20.37 -4.72
N ASP A 89 10.97 21.17 -3.79
CA ASP A 89 11.77 22.35 -4.11
C ASP A 89 13.12 21.99 -4.75
N ARG A 90 13.67 20.83 -4.41
CA ARG A 90 14.91 20.30 -5.00
C ARG A 90 14.66 19.65 -6.36
N LEU A 91 13.54 18.93 -6.49
CA LEU A 91 13.21 18.12 -7.67
C LEU A 91 12.41 18.87 -8.74
N ARG A 92 11.93 20.09 -8.45
CA ARG A 92 11.10 20.87 -9.39
C ARG A 92 11.79 21.18 -10.73
N HIS A 93 13.10 21.11 -10.77
CA HIS A 93 13.92 21.34 -11.97
C HIS A 93 14.52 20.05 -12.55
N ASP A 94 14.26 18.90 -11.93
CA ASP A 94 14.73 17.63 -12.48
C ASP A 94 14.00 17.28 -13.78
N PRO A 95 14.75 17.04 -14.88
CA PRO A 95 14.13 16.85 -16.19
C PRO A 95 13.33 15.55 -16.32
N ALA A 96 13.64 14.50 -15.56
CA ALA A 96 12.81 13.29 -15.57
C ALA A 96 11.46 13.55 -14.92
N PHE A 97 11.42 14.23 -13.76
CA PHE A 97 10.14 14.55 -13.11
C PHE A 97 9.30 15.52 -13.92
N GLN A 98 9.91 16.46 -14.69
CA GLN A 98 9.19 17.30 -15.63
C GLN A 98 8.48 16.46 -16.71
N ILE A 99 9.19 15.52 -17.32
CA ILE A 99 8.61 14.57 -18.31
C ILE A 99 7.51 13.70 -17.68
N LEU A 100 7.74 13.13 -16.50
CA LEU A 100 6.77 12.29 -15.80
C LEU A 100 5.46 13.03 -15.47
N ALA A 101 5.55 14.34 -15.22
CA ALA A 101 4.42 15.21 -14.92
C ALA A 101 3.79 15.89 -16.14
N ASP A 102 4.22 15.54 -17.37
CA ASP A 102 3.81 16.18 -18.64
C ASP A 102 4.05 17.70 -18.65
N GLN A 103 5.19 18.12 -18.12
CA GLN A 103 5.61 19.52 -18.16
C GLN A 103 6.77 19.72 -19.17
N PRO A 104 6.84 20.86 -19.84
CA PRO A 104 7.96 21.19 -20.72
C PRO A 104 9.29 21.14 -19.97
N LEU A 105 10.34 20.68 -20.65
CA LEU A 105 11.68 20.73 -20.09
C LEU A 105 12.10 22.17 -19.79
N GLY A 106 12.67 22.40 -18.61
CA GLY A 106 13.03 23.73 -18.12
C GLY A 106 11.89 24.48 -17.40
N ALA A 107 10.62 24.05 -17.55
CA ALA A 107 9.53 24.61 -16.76
C ALA A 107 9.54 23.99 -15.35
N PRO A 108 9.60 24.80 -14.28
CA PRO A 108 9.64 24.26 -12.93
C PRO A 108 8.32 23.57 -12.58
N LEU A 109 8.39 22.47 -11.86
CA LEU A 109 7.23 21.81 -11.25
C LEU A 109 6.72 22.58 -10.02
N GLY A 110 5.58 22.16 -9.47
CA GLY A 110 5.01 22.71 -8.26
C GLY A 110 6.02 22.74 -7.10
N SER A 111 6.17 23.90 -6.46
CA SER A 111 6.99 24.06 -5.26
C SER A 111 6.34 23.45 -4.04
N GLN A 112 7.11 23.27 -2.95
CA GLN A 112 6.60 22.78 -1.66
C GLN A 112 5.35 23.55 -1.19
N PRO A 113 5.30 24.90 -1.19
CA PRO A 113 4.07 25.63 -0.83
C PRO A 113 2.90 25.36 -1.77
N THR A 114 3.16 25.12 -3.06
CA THR A 114 2.12 24.77 -4.04
C THR A 114 1.53 23.39 -3.73
N LEU A 115 2.36 22.40 -3.49
CA LEU A 115 1.92 21.05 -3.08
C LEU A 115 1.18 21.08 -1.75
N SER A 116 1.70 21.82 -0.76
CA SER A 116 1.05 21.97 0.55
C SER A 116 -0.37 22.56 0.43
N ARG A 117 -0.55 23.63 -0.36
CA ARG A 117 -1.88 24.20 -0.62
C ARG A 117 -2.80 23.21 -1.32
N TRP A 118 -2.29 22.51 -2.33
CA TRP A 118 -3.04 21.50 -3.07
C TRP A 118 -3.42 20.31 -2.18
N GLU A 119 -2.53 19.78 -1.35
CA GLU A 119 -2.82 18.70 -0.41
C GLU A 119 -3.89 19.09 0.63
N ASN A 120 -4.07 20.35 0.92
CA ASN A 120 -5.10 20.89 1.82
C ASN A 120 -6.43 21.24 1.11
N SER A 121 -6.50 21.22 -0.23
CA SER A 121 -7.68 21.65 -0.98
C SER A 121 -8.82 20.60 -1.08
N PRO A 122 -8.59 19.28 -1.23
CA PRO A 122 -9.66 18.35 -1.54
C PRO A 122 -10.79 18.36 -0.49
N ALA A 123 -12.03 18.44 -0.99
CA ALA A 123 -13.22 18.38 -0.16
C ALA A 123 -13.46 16.94 0.36
N PRO A 124 -14.23 16.72 1.43
CA PRO A 124 -14.57 15.37 1.92
C PRO A 124 -15.18 14.46 0.85
N ARG A 125 -15.99 15.01 -0.06
CA ARG A 125 -16.58 14.28 -1.21
C ARG A 125 -15.51 13.76 -2.18
N ASP A 126 -14.43 14.53 -2.39
CA ASP A 126 -13.36 14.16 -3.30
C ASP A 126 -12.52 13.01 -2.71
N LEU A 127 -12.27 13.03 -1.39
CA LEU A 127 -11.61 11.93 -0.70
C LEU A 127 -12.41 10.62 -0.82
N LEU A 128 -13.75 10.68 -0.80
CA LEU A 128 -14.59 9.50 -1.02
C LEU A 128 -14.49 8.98 -2.46
N LYS A 129 -14.50 9.88 -3.45
CA LYS A 129 -14.32 9.51 -4.87
C LYS A 129 -12.93 8.92 -5.13
N LEU A 130 -11.90 9.49 -4.49
CA LEU A 130 -10.54 8.95 -4.57
C LEU A 130 -10.42 7.58 -3.88
N GLN A 131 -11.08 7.39 -2.75
CA GLN A 131 -11.14 6.08 -2.10
C GLN A 131 -11.70 5.01 -3.07
N ASP A 132 -12.75 5.33 -3.83
CA ASP A 132 -13.33 4.41 -4.81
C ASP A 132 -12.36 4.12 -5.97
N ALA A 133 -11.48 5.05 -6.31
CA ALA A 133 -10.50 4.86 -7.38
C ALA A 133 -9.52 3.70 -7.12
N LEU A 134 -9.22 3.37 -5.86
CA LEU A 134 -8.39 2.21 -5.52
C LEU A 134 -9.05 0.91 -6.02
N LEU A 135 -10.36 0.79 -5.79
CA LEU A 135 -11.14 -0.34 -6.27
C LEU A 135 -11.29 -0.33 -7.80
N ASP A 136 -11.43 0.86 -8.41
CA ASP A 136 -11.52 1.00 -9.88
C ASP A 136 -10.26 0.51 -10.57
N TRP A 137 -9.10 0.85 -10.05
CA TRP A 137 -7.83 0.40 -10.58
C TRP A 137 -7.69 -1.12 -10.49
N PHE A 138 -8.07 -1.70 -9.35
CA PHE A 138 -8.09 -3.15 -9.18
C PHE A 138 -9.01 -3.84 -10.20
N VAL A 139 -10.25 -3.39 -10.33
CA VAL A 139 -11.22 -3.96 -11.27
C VAL A 139 -10.71 -3.87 -12.71
N LYS A 140 -10.15 -2.70 -13.08
CA LYS A 140 -9.66 -2.43 -14.43
C LYS A 140 -8.47 -3.32 -14.82
N ILE A 141 -7.51 -3.46 -13.91
CA ILE A 141 -6.24 -4.14 -14.24
C ILE A 141 -6.27 -5.62 -13.88
N CYS A 142 -6.85 -5.97 -12.73
CA CYS A 142 -6.83 -7.35 -12.20
C CYS A 142 -8.10 -8.13 -12.53
N GLY A 143 -9.10 -7.52 -13.14
CA GLY A 143 -10.42 -8.11 -13.34
C GLY A 143 -10.41 -9.44 -14.08
N GLU A 144 -9.58 -9.60 -15.10
CA GLU A 144 -9.45 -10.87 -15.84
C GLU A 144 -8.84 -11.97 -14.97
N GLN A 145 -7.81 -11.65 -14.20
CA GLN A 145 -7.19 -12.60 -13.26
C GLN A 145 -8.19 -13.06 -12.19
N VAL A 146 -9.02 -12.14 -11.68
CA VAL A 146 -10.08 -12.46 -10.72
C VAL A 146 -11.13 -13.39 -11.34
N ARG A 147 -11.58 -13.12 -12.58
CA ARG A 147 -12.54 -13.98 -13.29
C ARG A 147 -12.00 -15.39 -13.52
N LYS A 148 -10.73 -15.50 -13.92
CA LYS A 148 -10.05 -16.80 -14.09
C LYS A 148 -9.91 -17.59 -12.79
N ARG A 149 -9.57 -16.89 -11.69
CA ARG A 149 -9.39 -17.52 -10.35
C ARG A 149 -10.73 -17.88 -9.71
N GLY A 150 -11.77 -17.09 -9.91
CA GLY A 150 -13.08 -17.27 -9.29
C GLY A 150 -13.10 -17.01 -7.78
N GLU A 151 -12.13 -16.27 -7.27
CA GLU A 151 -12.01 -15.98 -5.84
C GLU A 151 -11.39 -14.58 -5.61
N ILE A 152 -11.91 -13.89 -4.60
CA ILE A 152 -11.37 -12.64 -4.05
C ILE A 152 -11.16 -12.85 -2.55
N LEU A 153 -9.96 -12.61 -2.07
CA LEU A 153 -9.63 -12.75 -0.65
C LEU A 153 -9.24 -11.40 -0.06
N LEU A 154 -10.09 -10.89 0.82
CA LEU A 154 -9.90 -9.62 1.52
C LEU A 154 -9.17 -9.84 2.83
N ASP A 155 -7.99 -9.28 2.97
CA ASP A 155 -7.27 -9.17 4.22
C ASP A 155 -7.52 -7.78 4.82
N VAL A 156 -8.13 -7.76 6.00
CA VAL A 156 -8.47 -6.54 6.73
C VAL A 156 -7.52 -6.39 7.90
N ASP A 157 -6.90 -5.24 7.99
CA ASP A 157 -6.02 -4.91 9.10
C ASP A 157 -6.03 -3.41 9.42
N SER A 158 -5.52 -3.06 10.58
CA SER A 158 -5.26 -1.69 10.99
C SER A 158 -3.79 -1.55 11.39
N THR A 159 -3.23 -0.40 11.15
CA THR A 159 -1.84 -0.12 11.51
C THR A 159 -1.73 1.18 12.28
N ASP A 160 -0.65 1.34 13.01
CA ASP A 160 -0.27 2.61 13.60
C ASP A 160 0.35 3.53 12.53
N ASP A 161 0.17 4.83 12.74
CA ASP A 161 0.76 5.91 11.97
C ASP A 161 1.20 6.98 12.98
N PRO A 162 2.46 6.92 13.47
CA PRO A 162 2.97 7.82 14.49
C PRO A 162 2.88 9.28 14.07
N THR A 163 2.49 10.13 15.02
CA THR A 163 2.39 11.58 14.79
C THR A 163 3.34 12.35 15.68
N TYR A 164 3.93 13.38 15.10
CA TYR A 164 4.91 14.22 15.78
C TYR A 164 4.38 15.66 15.82
N GLY A 165 3.99 16.11 17.00
CA GLY A 165 3.42 17.45 17.21
C GLY A 165 1.89 17.48 17.29
N GLN A 166 1.32 18.70 17.22
CA GLN A 166 -0.11 18.94 17.43
C GLN A 166 -0.92 18.78 16.13
N GLN A 167 -1.09 17.56 15.68
CA GLN A 167 -1.90 17.26 14.51
C GLN A 167 -3.36 17.02 14.89
N GLN A 168 -4.29 17.51 14.09
CA GLN A 168 -5.72 17.37 14.33
C GLN A 168 -6.15 15.89 14.38
N LEU A 169 -6.85 15.47 15.45
CA LEU A 169 -7.31 14.10 15.71
C LEU A 169 -6.19 13.07 15.94
N SER A 170 -4.95 13.51 16.14
CA SER A 170 -3.91 12.69 16.74
C SER A 170 -4.21 12.51 18.22
N PHE A 171 -4.19 11.28 18.70
CA PHE A 171 -4.43 10.97 20.11
C PHE A 171 -3.47 9.87 20.58
N PHE A 172 -3.20 9.87 21.88
CA PHE A 172 -2.45 8.80 22.50
C PHE A 172 -3.23 7.48 22.42
N ASN A 173 -2.59 6.43 21.95
CA ASN A 173 -3.13 5.09 21.90
C ASN A 173 -2.37 4.19 22.87
N ALA A 174 -3.04 3.74 23.94
CA ALA A 174 -2.40 2.94 24.97
C ALA A 174 -1.93 1.55 24.46
N GLY A 175 -2.58 0.99 23.44
CA GLY A 175 -2.18 -0.30 22.85
C GLY A 175 -0.86 -0.24 22.09
N TYR A 176 -0.53 0.94 21.53
CA TYR A 176 0.72 1.20 20.80
C TYR A 176 1.69 2.08 21.60
N ASN A 177 1.27 2.61 22.75
CA ASN A 177 2.04 3.48 23.63
C ASN A 177 2.62 4.73 22.92
N GLN A 178 1.85 5.35 22.03
CA GLN A 178 2.29 6.52 21.25
C GLN A 178 1.10 7.39 20.80
N HIS A 179 1.39 8.66 20.47
CA HIS A 179 0.46 9.52 19.72
C HIS A 179 0.45 9.11 18.27
N MET A 180 -0.73 8.88 17.70
CA MET A 180 -0.83 8.31 16.35
C MET A 180 -2.17 8.62 15.68
N TYR A 181 -2.24 8.35 14.37
CA TYR A 181 -3.45 7.96 13.67
C TYR A 181 -3.54 6.43 13.61
N HIS A 182 -4.74 5.91 13.34
CA HIS A 182 -4.97 4.47 13.27
C HIS A 182 -5.65 4.10 11.92
N PRO A 183 -4.90 4.08 10.81
CA PRO A 183 -5.42 3.72 9.49
C PRO A 183 -6.06 2.33 9.46
N LEU A 184 -7.14 2.19 8.68
CA LEU A 184 -7.76 0.92 8.34
C LEU A 184 -7.46 0.60 6.89
N LEU A 185 -6.94 -0.59 6.63
CA LEU A 185 -6.48 -1.04 5.32
C LEU A 185 -7.21 -2.33 4.91
N ILE A 186 -7.54 -2.46 3.63
CA ILE A 186 -8.11 -3.67 3.04
C ILE A 186 -7.31 -4.03 1.80
N PHE A 187 -6.60 -5.14 1.84
CA PHE A 187 -5.84 -5.67 0.71
C PHE A 187 -6.57 -6.83 0.03
N GLU A 188 -6.44 -6.94 -1.29
CA GLU A 188 -6.73 -8.18 -1.99
C GLU A 188 -5.48 -9.06 -2.01
N ARG A 189 -5.59 -10.25 -1.42
CA ARG A 189 -4.47 -11.14 -1.10
C ARG A 189 -3.66 -11.57 -2.31
N HIS A 190 -4.33 -11.94 -3.39
CA HIS A 190 -3.67 -12.58 -4.54
C HIS A 190 -2.94 -11.59 -5.45
N THR A 191 -3.49 -10.40 -5.60
CA THR A 191 -2.90 -9.34 -6.43
C THR A 191 -2.04 -8.38 -5.62
N GLY A 192 -2.21 -8.34 -4.31
CA GLY A 192 -1.56 -7.39 -3.42
C GLY A 192 -2.14 -5.98 -3.48
N CYS A 193 -3.20 -5.76 -4.23
CA CYS A 193 -3.80 -4.44 -4.34
C CYS A 193 -4.41 -3.98 -3.03
N LEU A 194 -4.14 -2.74 -2.66
CA LEU A 194 -4.82 -2.05 -1.58
C LEU A 194 -6.16 -1.53 -2.12
N LEU A 195 -7.26 -2.15 -1.69
CA LEU A 195 -8.61 -1.80 -2.15
C LEU A 195 -9.21 -0.62 -1.38
N ALA A 196 -8.75 -0.41 -0.14
CA ALA A 196 -9.17 0.72 0.68
C ALA A 196 -8.10 1.08 1.71
N ALA A 197 -7.93 2.39 1.91
CA ALA A 197 -7.13 2.98 2.97
C ALA A 197 -7.92 4.13 3.60
N ARG A 198 -8.23 4.02 4.90
CA ARG A 198 -9.00 5.04 5.59
C ARG A 198 -8.27 5.53 6.83
N LEU A 199 -7.91 6.80 6.83
CA LEU A 199 -7.36 7.44 8.02
C LEU A 199 -8.44 7.53 9.10
N ARG A 200 -8.05 7.25 10.36
CA ARG A 200 -8.91 7.34 11.54
C ARG A 200 -8.14 8.03 12.68
N ARG A 201 -8.88 8.59 13.63
CA ARG A 201 -8.27 9.18 14.84
C ARG A 201 -7.49 8.11 15.63
N GLY A 202 -6.48 8.52 16.39
CA GLY A 202 -5.58 7.60 17.11
C GLY A 202 -6.29 6.67 18.12
N THR A 203 -7.38 7.13 18.73
CA THR A 203 -8.20 6.34 19.68
C THR A 203 -9.26 5.45 19.01
N ALA A 204 -9.27 5.34 17.68
CA ALA A 204 -10.23 4.48 17.00
C ALA A 204 -9.94 3.00 17.30
N ALA A 205 -10.97 2.23 17.66
CA ALA A 205 -10.85 0.78 17.77
C ALA A 205 -10.52 0.16 16.40
N SER A 206 -9.81 -0.98 16.37
CA SER A 206 -9.40 -1.65 15.11
C SER A 206 -10.58 -1.88 14.15
N ASN A 207 -11.74 -2.28 14.66
CA ASN A 207 -12.96 -2.52 13.89
C ASN A 207 -13.80 -1.26 13.57
N ALA A 208 -13.40 -0.07 14.07
CA ALA A 208 -14.15 1.15 13.82
C ALA A 208 -14.24 1.45 12.31
N ARG A 209 -15.45 1.73 11.82
CA ARG A 209 -15.73 2.06 10.41
C ARG A 209 -15.52 0.93 9.39
N ILE A 210 -15.33 -0.33 9.82
CA ILE A 210 -15.17 -1.45 8.88
C ILE A 210 -16.45 -1.70 8.06
N ILE A 211 -17.63 -1.68 8.67
CA ILE A 211 -18.89 -1.95 7.99
C ILE A 211 -19.21 -0.91 6.91
N PRO A 212 -19.18 0.41 7.17
CA PRO A 212 -19.35 1.42 6.11
C PRO A 212 -18.36 1.28 4.96
N LEU A 213 -17.12 0.83 5.23
CA LEU A 213 -16.11 0.63 4.21
C LEU A 213 -16.42 -0.60 3.36
N LEU A 214 -16.78 -1.72 3.97
CA LEU A 214 -17.16 -2.94 3.27
C LEU A 214 -18.46 -2.77 2.46
N LEU A 215 -19.42 -1.96 2.93
CA LEU A 215 -20.65 -1.62 2.18
C LEU A 215 -20.34 -0.89 0.85
N ARG A 216 -19.21 -0.19 0.74
CA ARG A 216 -18.79 0.42 -0.53
C ARG A 216 -18.09 -0.57 -1.45
N ILE A 217 -17.35 -1.52 -0.88
CA ILE A 217 -16.48 -2.44 -1.63
C ILE A 217 -17.24 -3.70 -2.07
N VAL A 218 -17.90 -4.37 -1.14
CA VAL A 218 -18.46 -5.71 -1.36
C VAL A 218 -19.55 -5.75 -2.42
N PRO A 219 -20.60 -4.89 -2.39
CA PRO A 219 -21.64 -4.91 -3.42
C PRO A 219 -21.08 -4.65 -4.81
N ARG A 220 -20.04 -3.82 -4.90
CA ARG A 220 -19.38 -3.54 -6.16
C ARG A 220 -18.56 -4.73 -6.65
N LEU A 221 -17.79 -5.39 -5.79
CA LEU A 221 -17.06 -6.62 -6.14
C LEU A 221 -18.01 -7.72 -6.60
N GLN A 222 -19.18 -7.89 -5.95
CA GLN A 222 -20.20 -8.86 -6.36
C GLN A 222 -20.80 -8.54 -7.73
N ARG A 223 -21.02 -7.26 -8.04
CA ARG A 223 -21.52 -6.83 -9.35
C ARG A 223 -20.49 -7.05 -10.46
N GLU A 224 -19.23 -6.68 -10.24
CA GLU A 224 -18.15 -6.81 -11.23
C GLU A 224 -17.71 -8.27 -11.43
N PHE A 225 -17.82 -9.09 -10.38
CA PHE A 225 -17.38 -10.48 -10.33
C PHE A 225 -18.45 -11.43 -9.76
N PRO A 226 -19.62 -11.56 -10.41
CA PRO A 226 -20.77 -12.30 -9.85
C PRO A 226 -20.49 -13.79 -9.61
N LYS A 227 -19.50 -14.36 -10.28
CA LYS A 227 -19.09 -15.76 -10.11
C LYS A 227 -17.94 -15.96 -9.10
N ALA A 228 -17.33 -14.89 -8.63
CA ALA A 228 -16.21 -14.99 -7.70
C ALA A 228 -16.70 -15.17 -6.25
N ARG A 229 -16.08 -16.10 -5.54
CA ARG A 229 -16.30 -16.28 -4.11
C ARG A 229 -15.49 -15.24 -3.34
N ILE A 230 -16.16 -14.46 -2.53
CA ILE A 230 -15.50 -13.48 -1.67
C ILE A 230 -15.21 -14.14 -0.32
N LYS A 231 -13.96 -14.00 0.14
CA LYS A 231 -13.49 -14.43 1.46
C LYS A 231 -12.92 -13.24 2.21
N LEU A 232 -12.99 -13.27 3.54
CA LEU A 232 -12.47 -12.22 4.41
C LEU A 232 -11.65 -12.85 5.55
N ARG A 233 -10.47 -12.27 5.81
CA ARG A 233 -9.65 -12.57 6.98
C ARG A 233 -9.38 -11.30 7.76
N ALA A 234 -9.40 -11.42 9.10
CA ALA A 234 -9.04 -10.32 10.00
C ALA A 234 -8.53 -10.86 11.34
N ASP A 235 -7.80 -10.06 12.06
CA ASP A 235 -7.33 -10.40 13.40
C ASP A 235 -8.44 -10.31 14.47
N ALA A 236 -8.08 -10.51 15.74
CA ALA A 236 -9.04 -10.46 16.85
C ALA A 236 -9.59 -9.07 17.15
N GLY A 237 -8.92 -8.00 16.71
CA GLY A 237 -9.39 -6.63 16.82
C GLY A 237 -10.67 -6.36 16.00
N PHE A 238 -10.94 -7.22 15.00
CA PHE A 238 -12.14 -7.19 14.16
C PHE A 238 -13.23 -8.16 14.60
N ALA A 239 -13.12 -8.77 15.77
CA ALA A 239 -14.13 -9.68 16.32
C ALA A 239 -15.42 -8.94 16.71
N LEU A 240 -16.20 -8.50 15.74
CA LEU A 240 -17.43 -7.73 15.88
C LEU A 240 -18.62 -8.56 15.40
N PRO A 241 -19.69 -8.77 16.22
CA PRO A 241 -20.89 -9.50 15.81
C PRO A 241 -21.48 -8.99 14.49
N LEU A 242 -21.56 -7.68 14.32
CA LEU A 242 -22.06 -7.03 13.11
C LEU A 242 -21.22 -7.38 11.87
N LEU A 243 -19.92 -7.61 12.01
CA LEU A 243 -19.06 -8.03 10.89
C LEU A 243 -19.36 -9.48 10.47
N TYR A 244 -19.63 -10.36 11.43
CA TYR A 244 -20.05 -11.73 11.11
C TYR A 244 -21.38 -11.74 10.37
N GLU A 245 -22.37 -10.97 10.86
CA GLU A 245 -23.68 -10.83 10.25
C GLU A 245 -23.60 -10.22 8.85
N PHE A 246 -22.77 -9.19 8.67
CA PHE A 246 -22.47 -8.62 7.36
C PHE A 246 -21.92 -9.68 6.40
N CYS A 247 -20.93 -10.45 6.82
CA CYS A 247 -20.36 -11.50 5.97
C CYS A 247 -21.40 -12.57 5.62
N GLU A 248 -22.22 -12.97 6.58
CA GLU A 248 -23.29 -13.96 6.39
C GLU A 248 -24.39 -13.44 5.44
N PHE A 249 -24.80 -12.18 5.61
CA PHE A 249 -25.78 -11.53 4.75
C PHE A 249 -25.34 -11.43 3.29
N PHE A 250 -24.07 -11.05 3.05
CA PHE A 250 -23.50 -10.94 1.70
C PHE A 250 -22.92 -12.25 1.16
N GLY A 251 -23.09 -13.38 1.83
CA GLY A 251 -22.57 -14.68 1.40
C GLY A 251 -21.03 -14.78 1.40
N ILE A 252 -20.35 -13.95 2.20
CA ILE A 252 -18.89 -13.93 2.32
C ILE A 252 -18.45 -15.05 3.26
N GLN A 253 -17.45 -15.80 2.84
CA GLN A 253 -16.74 -16.72 3.71
C GLN A 253 -15.73 -15.96 4.57
N TYR A 254 -15.66 -16.25 5.88
CA TYR A 254 -14.73 -15.50 6.74
C TYR A 254 -13.99 -16.39 7.75
N VAL A 255 -12.80 -15.90 8.14
CA VAL A 255 -12.05 -16.40 9.29
C VAL A 255 -11.50 -15.18 10.05
N ILE A 256 -11.96 -15.02 11.28
CA ILE A 256 -11.60 -13.87 12.12
C ILE A 256 -11.08 -14.38 13.45
N GLY A 257 -9.96 -13.83 13.92
CA GLY A 257 -9.46 -14.09 15.27
C GLY A 257 -10.50 -13.70 16.32
N ILE A 258 -10.51 -14.39 17.44
CA ILE A 258 -11.32 -14.00 18.59
C ILE A 258 -10.50 -14.12 19.87
N ALA A 259 -10.54 -13.11 20.71
CA ALA A 259 -9.85 -13.10 21.99
C ALA A 259 -10.41 -14.22 22.90
N ALA A 260 -9.52 -14.87 23.63
CA ALA A 260 -9.89 -15.89 24.60
C ALA A 260 -10.70 -15.28 25.74
N ASN A 261 -11.78 -15.96 26.13
CA ASN A 261 -12.53 -15.68 27.35
C ASN A 261 -12.70 -16.97 28.16
N SER A 262 -13.17 -16.85 29.40
CA SER A 262 -13.32 -17.98 30.31
C SER A 262 -14.14 -19.14 29.70
N ARG A 263 -15.26 -18.86 29.04
CA ARG A 263 -16.13 -19.86 28.40
C ARG A 263 -15.44 -20.60 27.23
N LEU A 264 -14.66 -19.88 26.42
CA LEU A 264 -13.88 -20.49 25.33
C LEU A 264 -12.73 -21.33 25.89
N GLN A 265 -12.06 -20.85 26.91
CA GLN A 265 -11.00 -21.60 27.61
C GLN A 265 -11.52 -22.89 28.24
N GLU A 266 -12.66 -22.83 28.94
CA GLU A 266 -13.32 -24.01 29.51
C GLU A 266 -13.60 -25.09 28.46
N LYS A 267 -14.17 -24.70 27.30
CA LYS A 267 -14.43 -25.62 26.18
C LYS A 267 -13.15 -26.24 25.60
N ALA A 268 -12.03 -25.55 25.64
CA ALA A 268 -10.74 -26.06 25.18
C ALA A 268 -9.98 -26.90 26.22
N GLN A 269 -10.36 -26.84 27.49
CA GLN A 269 -9.63 -27.40 28.64
C GLN A 269 -9.35 -28.91 28.51
N ARG A 270 -10.33 -29.68 28.03
CA ARG A 270 -10.15 -31.13 27.83
C ARG A 270 -9.00 -31.46 26.88
N LEU A 271 -8.89 -30.68 25.77
CA LEU A 271 -7.82 -30.88 24.79
C LEU A 271 -6.47 -30.39 25.36
N GLN A 272 -6.45 -29.29 26.07
CA GLN A 272 -5.25 -28.76 26.74
C GLN A 272 -4.68 -29.78 27.72
N ARG A 273 -5.51 -30.37 28.61
CA ARG A 273 -5.11 -31.40 29.57
C ARG A 273 -4.54 -32.63 28.87
N ARG A 274 -5.14 -33.06 27.75
CA ARG A 274 -4.64 -34.19 26.96
C ARG A 274 -3.26 -33.92 26.38
N LEU A 275 -3.04 -32.70 25.82
CA LEU A 275 -1.74 -32.31 25.25
C LEU A 275 -0.67 -32.19 26.33
N ALA A 276 -0.98 -31.63 27.49
CA ALA A 276 -0.07 -31.52 28.61
C ALA A 276 0.38 -32.92 29.14
N ARG A 277 -0.55 -33.91 29.22
CA ARG A 277 -0.21 -35.29 29.58
C ARG A 277 0.72 -35.91 28.52
N ARG A 278 0.43 -35.65 27.23
CA ARG A 278 1.25 -36.22 26.14
C ARG A 278 2.64 -35.59 26.12
N TYR A 279 2.76 -34.27 26.33
CA TYR A 279 4.04 -33.59 26.46
C TYR A 279 4.88 -34.16 27.60
N ARG A 280 4.30 -34.35 28.80
CA ARG A 280 5.00 -34.95 29.94
C ARG A 280 5.56 -36.33 29.63
N ARG A 281 4.86 -37.13 28.77
CA ARG A 281 5.28 -38.44 28.37
C ARG A 281 6.35 -38.48 27.30
N THR A 282 6.34 -37.50 26.35
CA THR A 282 7.16 -37.53 25.15
C THR A 282 8.32 -36.54 25.17
N GLY A 283 8.29 -35.54 26.05
CA GLY A 283 9.24 -34.41 26.05
C GLY A 283 9.14 -33.46 24.85
N HIS A 284 8.28 -33.76 23.87
CA HIS A 284 8.19 -32.99 22.62
C HIS A 284 6.95 -32.11 22.56
N PRO A 285 7.04 -30.89 21.92
CA PRO A 285 5.91 -30.00 21.72
C PRO A 285 4.71 -30.71 21.11
N GLN A 286 3.53 -30.47 21.67
CA GLN A 286 2.28 -31.07 21.25
C GLN A 286 1.34 -30.01 20.67
N ARG A 287 0.71 -30.34 19.54
CA ARG A 287 -0.25 -29.44 18.86
C ARG A 287 -1.48 -30.23 18.41
N SER A 288 -2.66 -29.63 18.59
CA SER A 288 -3.90 -30.23 18.08
C SER A 288 -4.90 -29.11 17.71
N PHE A 289 -5.81 -29.48 16.80
CA PHE A 289 -6.87 -28.62 16.31
C PHE A 289 -8.22 -29.25 16.57
N SER A 290 -9.21 -28.45 16.96
CA SER A 290 -10.58 -28.91 17.15
C SER A 290 -11.56 -27.74 16.87
N SER A 291 -12.86 -28.03 16.96
CA SER A 291 -13.90 -27.00 16.84
C SER A 291 -15.12 -27.35 17.66
N PHE A 292 -15.90 -26.33 17.99
CA PHE A 292 -17.21 -26.44 18.62
C PHE A 292 -18.14 -25.32 18.13
N ARG A 293 -19.44 -25.45 18.41
CA ARG A 293 -20.41 -24.37 18.25
C ARG A 293 -20.46 -23.53 19.51
N TYR A 294 -20.49 -22.21 19.33
CA TYR A 294 -20.53 -21.26 20.42
C TYR A 294 -21.43 -20.07 20.07
N ARG A 295 -22.10 -19.56 21.07
CA ARG A 295 -22.90 -18.32 21.01
C ARG A 295 -22.49 -17.43 22.17
N ALA A 296 -21.95 -16.27 21.90
CA ALA A 296 -21.81 -15.20 22.88
C ALA A 296 -23.17 -14.53 23.11
N TYR A 297 -23.32 -13.85 24.23
CA TYR A 297 -24.58 -13.13 24.55
C TYR A 297 -24.99 -12.14 23.46
N SER A 298 -24.01 -11.42 22.90
CA SER A 298 -24.20 -10.43 21.83
C SER A 298 -24.38 -11.00 20.43
N TRP A 299 -24.37 -12.33 20.25
CA TRP A 299 -24.51 -12.96 18.94
C TRP A 299 -25.95 -13.39 18.67
N SER A 300 -26.45 -13.13 17.47
CA SER A 300 -27.77 -13.53 17.03
C SER A 300 -27.96 -15.06 17.03
N HIS A 301 -26.92 -15.82 16.68
CA HIS A 301 -26.95 -17.27 16.59
C HIS A 301 -25.59 -17.92 16.88
N GLN A 302 -25.56 -19.26 16.92
CA GLN A 302 -24.34 -20.02 17.17
C GLN A 302 -23.43 -20.01 15.93
N ARG A 303 -22.15 -19.73 16.14
CA ARG A 303 -21.10 -19.79 15.10
C ARG A 303 -20.06 -20.87 15.42
N ARG A 304 -19.38 -21.34 14.40
CA ARG A 304 -18.28 -22.29 14.55
C ARG A 304 -17.06 -21.57 15.07
N ILE A 305 -16.49 -22.11 16.16
CA ILE A 305 -15.19 -21.73 16.69
C ILE A 305 -14.22 -22.87 16.38
N CYS A 306 -13.22 -22.58 15.57
CA CYS A 306 -12.03 -23.42 15.44
C CYS A 306 -11.01 -22.99 16.47
N TYR A 307 -10.32 -23.95 17.10
CA TYR A 307 -9.24 -23.60 18.01
C TYR A 307 -8.04 -24.51 17.81
N LYS A 308 -6.87 -23.93 18.05
CA LYS A 308 -5.57 -24.59 18.07
C LYS A 308 -5.08 -24.54 19.51
N ALA A 309 -4.81 -25.73 20.09
CA ALA A 309 -4.14 -25.86 21.37
C ALA A 309 -2.72 -26.38 21.16
N GLU A 310 -1.77 -25.76 21.82
CA GLU A 310 -0.35 -26.13 21.82
C GLU A 310 0.13 -26.27 23.27
N HIS A 311 0.99 -27.22 23.51
CA HIS A 311 1.71 -27.34 24.77
C HIS A 311 3.19 -27.50 24.46
N THR A 312 3.99 -26.55 24.95
CA THR A 312 5.44 -26.47 24.75
C THR A 312 6.11 -26.38 26.14
N GLU A 313 7.40 -26.16 26.17
CA GLU A 313 8.14 -25.87 27.40
C GLU A 313 7.59 -24.63 28.10
N SER A 314 7.18 -23.60 27.36
CA SER A 314 6.55 -22.38 27.89
C SER A 314 5.11 -22.57 28.39
N GLY A 315 4.59 -23.81 28.39
CA GLY A 315 3.24 -24.13 28.84
C GLY A 315 2.21 -24.27 27.72
N THR A 316 0.94 -24.09 28.08
CA THR A 316 -0.19 -24.27 27.16
C THR A 316 -0.66 -22.95 26.57
N ASN A 317 -0.76 -22.89 25.24
CA ASN A 317 -1.35 -21.77 24.51
C ASN A 317 -2.55 -22.23 23.69
N VAL A 318 -3.62 -21.42 23.65
CA VAL A 318 -4.81 -21.70 22.83
C VAL A 318 -5.21 -20.45 22.06
N ARG A 319 -5.40 -20.60 20.74
CA ARG A 319 -5.91 -19.57 19.86
C ARG A 319 -7.26 -19.98 19.29
N PHE A 320 -8.17 -19.00 19.18
CA PHE A 320 -9.53 -19.21 18.70
C PHE A 320 -9.80 -18.39 17.45
N LEU A 321 -10.55 -19.00 16.51
CA LEU A 321 -11.01 -18.38 15.28
C LEU A 321 -12.51 -18.59 15.15
N VAL A 322 -13.25 -17.55 14.82
CA VAL A 322 -14.66 -17.64 14.42
C VAL A 322 -14.73 -17.71 12.89
N THR A 323 -15.60 -18.61 12.37
CA THR A 323 -15.65 -18.87 10.93
C THR A 323 -16.99 -19.49 10.49
N ASN A 324 -17.38 -19.24 9.24
CA ASN A 324 -18.42 -19.99 8.54
C ASN A 324 -17.85 -20.99 7.52
N LEU A 325 -16.52 -21.11 7.42
CA LEU A 325 -15.87 -22.10 6.55
C LEU A 325 -16.19 -23.53 7.00
N LYS A 326 -16.41 -24.40 6.02
CA LYS A 326 -16.49 -25.85 6.20
C LYS A 326 -15.09 -26.48 6.20
N GLY A 327 -14.99 -27.75 6.56
CA GLY A 327 -13.72 -28.50 6.53
C GLY A 327 -13.03 -28.61 7.89
N ARG A 328 -11.81 -29.16 7.89
CA ARG A 328 -11.04 -29.47 9.11
C ARG A 328 -10.48 -28.19 9.75
N SER A 329 -10.49 -28.11 11.08
CA SER A 329 -9.96 -26.94 11.81
C SER A 329 -8.49 -26.64 11.46
N ARG A 330 -7.68 -27.67 11.19
CA ARG A 330 -6.28 -27.49 10.73
C ARG A 330 -6.20 -26.68 9.43
N SER A 331 -7.08 -26.95 8.46
CA SER A 331 -7.11 -26.21 7.18
C SER A 331 -7.59 -24.78 7.38
N VAL A 332 -8.54 -24.52 8.30
CA VAL A 332 -8.97 -23.16 8.67
C VAL A 332 -7.81 -22.39 9.27
N PHE A 333 -7.01 -22.99 10.15
CA PHE A 333 -5.83 -22.35 10.72
C PHE A 333 -4.73 -22.12 9.69
N ALA A 334 -4.50 -23.05 8.76
CA ALA A 334 -3.54 -22.84 7.67
C ALA A 334 -3.95 -21.65 6.81
N PHE A 335 -5.23 -21.56 6.43
CA PHE A 335 -5.79 -20.44 5.70
C PHE A 335 -5.67 -19.11 6.47
N TYR A 336 -5.92 -19.13 7.80
CA TYR A 336 -5.77 -17.94 8.63
C TYR A 336 -4.31 -17.48 8.75
N ASN A 337 -3.38 -18.41 8.97
CA ASN A 337 -1.96 -18.07 9.15
C ASN A 337 -1.31 -17.50 7.90
N ASP A 338 -1.82 -17.81 6.71
CA ASP A 338 -1.39 -17.19 5.44
C ASP A 338 -1.67 -15.66 5.39
N ARG A 339 -2.35 -15.10 6.40
CA ARG A 339 -2.52 -13.64 6.60
C ARG A 339 -1.19 -12.92 6.85
N GLY A 340 -0.13 -13.60 7.26
CA GLY A 340 1.20 -13.00 7.44
C GLY A 340 1.71 -12.21 6.22
N GLU A 341 1.25 -12.55 5.02
CA GLU A 341 1.53 -11.76 3.82
C GLU A 341 0.89 -10.36 3.85
N CYS A 342 -0.23 -10.16 4.54
CA CYS A 342 -0.82 -8.84 4.73
C CYS A 342 0.10 -7.96 5.58
N GLU A 343 0.73 -8.53 6.60
CA GLU A 343 1.71 -7.85 7.45
C GLU A 343 2.91 -7.37 6.62
N ASN A 344 3.46 -8.22 5.75
CA ASN A 344 4.54 -7.84 4.82
C ASN A 344 4.12 -6.69 3.87
N ARG A 345 2.86 -6.66 3.42
CA ARG A 345 2.36 -5.57 2.57
C ARG A 345 2.18 -4.27 3.31
N ILE A 346 1.72 -4.35 4.56
CA ILE A 346 1.62 -3.18 5.44
C ILE A 346 3.02 -2.64 5.72
N GLU A 347 3.99 -3.52 5.97
CA GLU A 347 5.39 -3.15 6.17
C GLU A 347 5.97 -2.47 4.91
N GLU A 348 5.79 -3.03 3.72
CA GLU A 348 6.20 -2.38 2.47
C GLU A 348 5.49 -1.03 2.27
N PHE A 349 4.20 -0.94 2.56
CA PHE A 349 3.42 0.28 2.46
C PHE A 349 3.93 1.37 3.41
N LYS A 350 4.24 1.02 4.66
CA LYS A 350 4.80 1.95 5.65
C LYS A 350 6.25 2.31 5.33
N ASN A 351 7.13 1.32 5.26
CA ASN A 351 8.57 1.55 5.16
C ASN A 351 9.01 1.90 3.73
N GLY A 352 8.49 1.19 2.74
CA GLY A 352 8.87 1.39 1.34
C GLY A 352 8.25 2.62 0.69
N PHE A 353 7.01 2.94 1.04
CA PHE A 353 6.30 4.12 0.52
C PHE A 353 6.12 5.23 1.55
N ALA A 354 6.65 5.07 2.76
CA ALA A 354 6.56 6.04 3.86
C ALA A 354 5.12 6.51 4.16
N ALA A 355 4.17 5.58 4.11
CA ALA A 355 2.75 5.89 4.25
C ALA A 355 2.34 6.26 5.69
N ASP A 356 3.25 6.09 6.63
CA ASP A 356 3.14 6.48 8.04
C ASP A 356 3.81 7.83 8.35
N ARG A 357 4.19 8.61 7.32
CA ARG A 357 4.78 9.95 7.47
C ARG A 357 3.77 11.04 7.12
N LEU A 358 2.63 11.05 7.81
CA LEU A 358 1.57 12.03 7.61
C LEU A 358 1.83 13.28 8.47
N SER A 359 2.44 14.31 7.90
CA SER A 359 2.96 15.49 8.62
C SER A 359 2.10 16.76 8.51
N CYS A 360 0.91 16.71 7.89
CA CYS A 360 0.03 17.87 7.82
C CYS A 360 -0.66 18.15 9.16
N HIS A 361 -0.92 19.44 9.46
CA HIS A 361 -1.69 19.79 10.66
C HIS A 361 -3.15 19.30 10.56
N ARG A 362 -3.81 19.49 9.41
CA ARG A 362 -5.21 19.13 9.21
C ARG A 362 -5.38 17.64 8.96
N PHE A 363 -6.31 17.02 9.68
CA PHE A 363 -6.66 15.60 9.49
C PHE A 363 -7.06 15.26 8.04
N ARG A 364 -7.81 16.16 7.39
CA ARG A 364 -8.25 15.97 6.00
C ARG A 364 -7.09 15.93 5.03
N ALA A 365 -6.08 16.78 5.21
CA ALA A 365 -4.88 16.78 4.39
C ALA A 365 -4.07 15.47 4.58
N ASN A 366 -3.97 14.99 5.82
CA ASN A 366 -3.34 13.68 6.10
C ASN A 366 -4.15 12.52 5.50
N ALA A 367 -5.49 12.58 5.50
CA ALA A 367 -6.32 11.59 4.82
C ALA A 367 -6.08 11.59 3.30
N PHE A 368 -5.87 12.75 2.69
CA PHE A 368 -5.49 12.83 1.28
C PHE A 368 -4.07 12.30 1.03
N ARG A 369 -3.10 12.64 1.89
CA ARG A 369 -1.74 12.08 1.81
C ARG A 369 -1.75 10.55 1.91
N LEU A 370 -2.49 9.96 2.84
CA LEU A 370 -2.64 8.50 2.92
C LEU A 370 -3.12 7.91 1.59
N LEU A 371 -4.06 8.58 0.90
CA LEU A 371 -4.52 8.15 -0.41
C LEU A 371 -3.44 8.32 -1.49
N LEU A 372 -2.62 9.38 -1.46
CA LEU A 372 -1.49 9.55 -2.38
C LEU A 372 -0.48 8.40 -2.23
N HIS A 373 -0.09 8.06 -0.99
CA HIS A 373 0.76 6.89 -0.73
C HIS A 373 0.10 5.57 -1.18
N SER A 374 -1.22 5.44 -0.99
CA SER A 374 -1.99 4.27 -1.45
C SER A 374 -1.99 4.12 -2.97
N PHE A 375 -2.11 5.24 -3.70
CA PHE A 375 -2.01 5.24 -5.16
C PHE A 375 -0.60 4.97 -5.65
N ALA A 376 0.43 5.52 -5.00
CA ALA A 376 1.82 5.23 -5.31
C ALA A 376 2.12 3.73 -5.13
N TYR A 377 1.68 3.15 -4.01
CA TYR A 377 1.78 1.72 -3.75
C TYR A 377 1.06 0.89 -4.82
N ASN A 378 -0.22 1.20 -5.12
CA ASN A 378 -0.99 0.45 -6.10
C ASN A 378 -0.44 0.61 -7.52
N LEU A 379 0.03 1.80 -7.92
CA LEU A 379 0.62 2.02 -9.24
C LEU A 379 1.83 1.10 -9.46
N VAL A 380 2.74 1.03 -8.49
CA VAL A 380 3.89 0.12 -8.54
C VAL A 380 3.44 -1.34 -8.48
N ASN A 381 2.49 -1.68 -7.60
CA ASN A 381 2.03 -3.06 -7.44
C ASN A 381 1.35 -3.57 -8.71
N LEU A 382 0.51 -2.77 -9.37
CA LEU A 382 -0.14 -3.13 -10.64
C LEU A 382 0.86 -3.25 -11.78
N PHE A 383 1.85 -2.36 -11.85
CA PHE A 383 2.95 -2.46 -12.79
C PHE A 383 3.78 -3.72 -12.56
N ARG A 384 4.10 -4.04 -11.30
CA ARG A 384 4.83 -5.24 -10.88
C ARG A 384 4.20 -6.53 -11.40
N LEU A 385 2.85 -6.61 -11.45
CA LEU A 385 2.15 -7.78 -11.98
C LEU A 385 2.45 -8.07 -13.46
N GLN A 386 2.91 -7.08 -14.23
CA GLN A 386 3.26 -7.20 -15.64
C GLN A 386 4.76 -7.44 -15.85
N LEU A 387 5.59 -7.29 -14.83
CA LEU A 387 7.03 -7.48 -14.93
C LEU A 387 7.41 -8.97 -15.05
N PRO A 388 8.62 -9.27 -15.53
CA PRO A 388 9.18 -10.61 -15.47
C PRO A 388 9.08 -11.24 -14.08
N SER A 389 9.00 -12.56 -14.01
CA SER A 389 8.78 -13.30 -12.76
C SER A 389 9.79 -12.95 -11.65
N SER A 390 11.03 -12.66 -12.02
CA SER A 390 12.09 -12.24 -11.08
C SER A 390 11.80 -10.94 -10.34
N LEU A 391 11.01 -10.04 -10.93
CA LEU A 391 10.65 -8.74 -10.33
C LEU A 391 9.23 -8.70 -9.72
N ARG A 392 8.38 -9.71 -9.98
CA ARG A 392 7.00 -9.70 -9.48
C ARG A 392 6.87 -9.73 -7.96
N SER A 393 7.80 -10.37 -7.28
CA SER A 393 7.87 -10.44 -5.82
C SER A 393 8.85 -9.44 -5.19
N ALA A 394 9.55 -8.64 -6.03
CA ALA A 394 10.52 -7.68 -5.54
C ALA A 394 9.84 -6.56 -4.74
N GLN A 395 10.39 -6.19 -3.59
CA GLN A 395 9.96 -5.04 -2.84
C GLN A 395 10.33 -3.74 -3.56
N ILE A 396 9.70 -2.63 -3.18
CA ILE A 396 9.92 -1.33 -3.82
C ILE A 396 11.39 -0.90 -3.79
N GLU A 397 12.12 -1.18 -2.71
CA GLU A 397 13.54 -0.84 -2.60
C GLU A 397 14.38 -1.56 -3.67
N THR A 398 14.08 -2.83 -3.92
CA THR A 398 14.72 -3.58 -4.99
C THR A 398 14.38 -3.00 -6.37
N LEU A 399 13.12 -2.60 -6.59
CA LEU A 399 12.71 -1.97 -7.84
C LEU A 399 13.37 -0.59 -8.01
N ARG A 400 13.54 0.18 -6.94
CA ARG A 400 14.29 1.44 -6.98
C ARG A 400 15.71 1.20 -7.45
N ILE A 401 16.42 0.25 -6.84
CA ILE A 401 17.83 -0.03 -7.15
C ILE A 401 17.98 -0.63 -8.56
N GLN A 402 17.10 -1.55 -8.96
CA GLN A 402 17.29 -2.30 -10.19
C GLN A 402 16.60 -1.69 -11.43
N LEU A 403 15.59 -0.84 -11.22
CA LEU A 403 14.76 -0.38 -12.32
C LEU A 403 14.54 1.14 -12.35
N PHE A 404 14.34 1.82 -11.20
CA PHE A 404 13.90 3.20 -11.20
C PHE A 404 15.05 4.23 -11.11
N LYS A 405 16.08 3.95 -10.34
CA LYS A 405 17.23 4.84 -10.09
C LYS A 405 18.30 4.67 -11.17
N ILE A 406 17.98 5.05 -12.41
CA ILE A 406 18.92 5.00 -13.52
C ILE A 406 19.35 6.40 -13.89
N GLY A 407 20.66 6.65 -13.82
CA GLY A 407 21.24 7.90 -14.27
C GLY A 407 21.07 8.10 -15.78
N ALA A 408 20.66 9.29 -16.20
CA ALA A 408 20.51 9.61 -17.61
C ALA A 408 20.82 11.07 -17.91
N ARG A 409 21.31 11.32 -19.13
CA ARG A 409 21.42 12.63 -19.73
C ARG A 409 20.24 12.85 -20.66
N ILE A 410 19.54 13.97 -20.51
CA ILE A 410 18.37 14.32 -21.33
C ILE A 410 18.74 15.44 -22.30
N ARG A 411 18.36 15.28 -23.55
CA ARG A 411 18.53 16.29 -24.61
C ARG A 411 17.22 16.47 -25.34
N GLU A 412 16.79 17.72 -25.47
CA GLU A 412 15.64 18.12 -26.25
C GLU A 412 16.08 18.61 -27.62
N THR A 413 15.35 18.20 -28.64
CA THR A 413 15.46 18.70 -30.01
C THR A 413 14.07 19.10 -30.48
N ALA A 414 13.96 19.85 -31.58
CA ALA A 414 12.67 20.28 -32.11
C ALA A 414 11.68 19.09 -32.39
N ARG A 415 12.19 17.88 -32.58
CA ARG A 415 11.36 16.71 -32.95
C ARG A 415 11.24 15.65 -31.87
N CYS A 416 12.14 15.59 -30.90
CA CYS A 416 12.12 14.54 -29.88
C CYS A 416 12.92 14.92 -28.64
N ILE A 417 12.56 14.29 -27.52
CA ILE A 417 13.36 14.25 -26.31
C ILE A 417 14.15 12.95 -26.31
N ARG A 418 15.48 13.04 -26.29
CA ARG A 418 16.37 11.88 -26.22
C ARG A 418 16.88 11.69 -24.80
N ILE A 419 16.72 10.50 -24.27
CA ILE A 419 17.15 10.11 -22.93
C ILE A 419 18.27 9.08 -23.08
N HIS A 420 19.49 9.49 -22.75
CA HIS A 420 20.67 8.64 -22.79
C HIS A 420 20.89 8.05 -21.41
N LEU A 421 20.46 6.81 -21.21
CA LEU A 421 20.63 6.05 -19.99
C LEU A 421 22.11 5.67 -19.78
N ALA A 422 22.50 5.49 -18.51
CA ALA A 422 23.88 5.09 -18.17
C ALA A 422 24.23 3.75 -18.82
N SER A 423 25.23 3.74 -19.72
CA SER A 423 25.66 2.55 -20.45
C SER A 423 26.23 1.44 -19.56
N GLY A 424 26.78 1.79 -18.41
CA GLY A 424 27.27 0.84 -17.42
C GLY A 424 26.19 0.29 -16.46
N TRP A 425 24.90 0.50 -16.73
CA TRP A 425 23.82 0.01 -15.87
C TRP A 425 23.74 -1.52 -15.91
N PRO A 426 23.85 -2.24 -14.77
CA PRO A 426 23.95 -3.71 -14.79
C PRO A 426 22.63 -4.43 -15.10
N PHE A 427 21.49 -3.75 -14.99
CA PHE A 427 20.14 -4.33 -15.18
C PHE A 427 19.46 -3.83 -16.46
N GLN A 428 20.22 -3.61 -17.55
CA GLN A 428 19.69 -3.13 -18.83
C GLN A 428 18.60 -4.05 -19.38
N ASP A 429 18.81 -5.37 -19.33
CA ASP A 429 17.85 -6.37 -19.82
C ASP A 429 16.52 -6.31 -19.07
N LEU A 430 16.57 -6.09 -17.74
CA LEU A 430 15.36 -5.94 -16.93
C LEU A 430 14.59 -4.66 -17.29
N PHE A 431 15.30 -3.57 -17.54
CA PHE A 431 14.69 -2.31 -17.97
C PHE A 431 14.03 -2.44 -19.35
N GLN A 432 14.72 -3.11 -20.30
CA GLN A 432 14.17 -3.38 -21.63
C GLN A 432 12.93 -4.27 -21.54
N ALA A 433 12.98 -5.36 -20.77
CA ALA A 433 11.84 -6.24 -20.56
C ALA A 433 10.64 -5.50 -19.94
N ALA A 434 10.87 -4.65 -18.91
CA ALA A 434 9.85 -3.82 -18.30
C ALA A 434 9.24 -2.79 -19.29
N SER A 435 10.02 -2.29 -20.22
CA SER A 435 9.58 -1.36 -21.27
C SER A 435 8.74 -2.05 -22.33
N LEU A 436 9.14 -3.26 -22.76
CA LEU A 436 8.43 -4.06 -23.78
C LEU A 436 7.07 -4.57 -23.28
N CYS A 437 6.93 -4.92 -22.00
CA CYS A 437 5.63 -5.26 -21.40
C CYS A 437 4.58 -4.13 -21.54
N ASN A 438 5.02 -2.93 -21.87
CA ASN A 438 4.17 -1.77 -22.12
C ASN A 438 3.89 -1.52 -23.61
N SER A 439 4.51 -2.25 -24.55
CA SER A 439 4.40 -2.01 -25.98
C SER A 439 3.40 -2.93 -26.68
N SER A 440 2.95 -3.98 -26.01
CA SER A 440 1.87 -4.89 -26.42
C SER A 440 0.57 -4.52 -25.67
#